data_4625faea4bdc32a3cfb0ef927dc8abf6
#
_entry.id   4625faea4bdc32a3cfb0ef927dc8abf6
#
_cell.length_a   1.000
_cell.length_b   1.000
_cell.length_c   1.000
_cell.angle_alpha   90.00
_cell.angle_beta   90.00
_cell.angle_gamma   90.00
#
_symmetry.space_group_name_H-M   'P 1'
#
loop_
_entity.id
_entity.type
_entity.pdbx_description
1 polymer ?
#
loop_
_entity_poly.entity_id
_entity_poly.type
_entity_poly.pdbx_seq_one_letter_code
_entity_poly.pdbx_strand_id
1 'polypeptide(L)'
;MKVVMRSIMLVVLLLTTTYAFSEQSETDAREAYIRANYTKYEYQIPMRDGVKLFTSVYVPNDRTDAYPFMMQRTPYRVAPYGVSKYKKRLGPSEAFEKEGFIFVFQDVRGKFMSEGEFVNM
;
A
#
# COMPACT_ATOMS: atom_id res chain seq x y z
N MET A 1 46.87 11.49 -7.79
CA MET A 1 45.71 10.96 -8.51
C MET A 1 44.96 9.84 -7.79
N LYS A 2 45.60 8.82 -7.25
CA LYS A 2 44.95 7.73 -6.48
C LYS A 2 44.28 8.19 -5.18
N VAL A 3 44.79 9.19 -4.49
CA VAL A 3 44.22 9.72 -3.23
C VAL A 3 42.94 10.52 -3.47
N VAL A 4 42.93 11.35 -4.52
CA VAL A 4 41.74 12.15 -4.91
C VAL A 4 40.58 11.25 -5.34
N MET A 5 40.87 10.19 -6.10
CA MET A 5 39.87 9.23 -6.57
C MET A 5 39.26 8.41 -5.42
N ARG A 6 40.05 8.06 -4.41
CA ARG A 6 39.56 7.40 -3.18
C ARG A 6 38.65 8.32 -2.35
N SER A 7 38.98 9.62 -2.25
CA SER A 7 38.15 10.59 -1.51
C SER A 7 36.82 10.84 -2.20
N ILE A 8 36.78 10.93 -3.52
CA ILE A 8 35.53 11.10 -4.29
C ILE A 8 34.64 9.88 -4.16
N MET A 9 35.21 8.67 -4.20
CA MET A 9 34.46 7.42 -4.05
C MET A 9 33.85 7.30 -2.64
N LEU A 10 34.54 7.74 -1.60
CA LEU A 10 34.06 7.75 -0.22
C LEU A 10 32.92 8.76 0.00
N VAL A 11 33.00 9.94 -0.62
CA VAL A 11 31.94 10.96 -0.55
C VAL A 11 30.68 10.50 -1.28
N VAL A 12 30.81 9.89 -2.44
CA VAL A 12 29.66 9.34 -3.18
C VAL A 12 28.98 8.21 -2.40
N LEU A 13 29.75 7.34 -1.75
CA LEU A 13 29.20 6.26 -0.93
C LEU A 13 28.45 6.80 0.31
N LEU A 14 28.96 7.84 0.95
CA LEU A 14 28.30 8.50 2.10
C LEU A 14 27.01 9.20 1.68
N LEU A 15 26.96 9.84 0.51
CA LEU A 15 25.77 10.49 -0.01
C LEU A 15 24.66 9.47 -0.33
N THR A 16 25.00 8.34 -0.94
CA THR A 16 24.02 7.28 -1.26
C THR A 16 23.41 6.65 -0.02
N THR A 17 24.18 6.49 1.06
CA THR A 17 23.66 5.94 2.33
C THR A 17 22.70 6.88 3.04
N THR A 18 22.93 8.20 2.97
CA THR A 18 22.03 9.18 3.60
C THR A 18 20.68 9.28 2.87
N TYR A 19 20.66 9.22 1.55
CA TYR A 19 19.41 9.21 0.77
C TYR A 19 18.56 7.96 1.05
N ALA A 20 19.17 6.78 1.07
CA ALA A 20 18.46 5.53 1.37
C ALA A 20 17.87 5.51 2.79
N PHE A 21 18.57 6.06 3.76
CA PHE A 21 18.10 6.15 5.15
C PHE A 21 16.91 7.12 5.30
N SER A 22 16.90 8.25 4.58
CA SER A 22 15.79 9.21 4.64
C SER A 22 14.50 8.66 4.03
N GLU A 23 14.58 7.95 2.91
CA GLU A 23 13.41 7.33 2.26
C GLU A 23 12.80 6.21 3.11
N GLN A 24 13.61 5.39 3.76
CA GLN A 24 13.15 4.35 4.66
C GLN A 24 12.42 4.95 5.88
N SER A 25 12.96 6.01 6.47
CA SER A 25 12.37 6.71 7.60
C SER A 25 11.00 7.32 7.26
N GLU A 26 10.85 7.92 6.09
CA GLU A 26 9.57 8.47 5.62
C GLU A 26 8.53 7.36 5.39
N THR A 27 8.95 6.26 4.79
CA THR A 27 8.07 5.10 4.55
C THR A 27 7.58 4.48 5.86
N ASP A 28 8.44 4.37 6.86
CA ASP A 28 8.11 3.79 8.16
C ASP A 28 7.19 4.73 8.96
N ALA A 29 7.41 6.05 8.88
CA ALA A 29 6.52 7.04 9.48
C ALA A 29 5.12 7.01 8.86
N ARG A 30 5.02 6.85 7.54
CA ARG A 30 3.75 6.73 6.83
C ARG A 30 3.00 5.44 7.20
N GLU A 31 3.70 4.29 7.29
CA GLU A 31 3.10 3.05 7.79
C GLU A 31 2.59 3.19 9.23
N ALA A 32 3.35 3.84 10.10
CA ALA A 32 2.94 4.10 11.48
C ALA A 32 1.67 4.97 11.55
N TYR A 33 1.58 6.01 10.71
CA TYR A 33 0.38 6.83 10.59
C TYR A 33 -0.84 6.00 10.16
N ILE A 34 -0.70 5.16 9.14
CA ILE A 34 -1.77 4.30 8.64
C ILE A 34 -2.25 3.35 9.75
N ARG A 35 -1.34 2.70 10.46
CA ARG A 35 -1.69 1.80 11.58
C ARG A 35 -2.43 2.51 12.72
N ALA A 36 -2.09 3.75 12.99
CA ALA A 36 -2.70 4.53 14.06
C ALA A 36 -4.09 5.07 13.69
N ASN A 37 -4.32 5.40 12.41
CA ASN A 37 -5.50 6.14 11.97
C ASN A 37 -6.49 5.35 11.11
N TYR A 38 -6.14 4.12 10.72
CA TYR A 38 -6.96 3.27 9.86
C TYR A 38 -7.21 1.90 10.48
N THR A 39 -8.40 1.36 10.24
CA THR A 39 -8.71 -0.05 10.49
C THR A 39 -8.83 -0.78 9.17
N LYS A 40 -8.15 -1.91 9.05
CA LYS A 40 -8.18 -2.78 7.87
C LYS A 40 -9.24 -3.87 8.04
N TYR A 41 -10.05 -4.06 7.02
CA TYR A 41 -11.00 -5.16 6.88
C TYR A 41 -10.66 -5.98 5.63
N GLU A 42 -10.99 -7.27 5.66
CA GLU A 42 -10.86 -8.17 4.52
C GLU A 42 -12.18 -8.90 4.28
N TYR A 43 -12.60 -8.94 3.02
CA TYR A 43 -13.87 -9.52 2.60
C TYR A 43 -13.69 -10.43 1.39
N GLN A 44 -14.51 -11.47 1.31
CA GLN A 44 -14.75 -12.24 0.10
C GLN A 44 -16.12 -11.81 -0.46
N ILE A 45 -16.11 -10.89 -1.41
CA ILE A 45 -17.32 -10.28 -1.95
C ILE A 45 -17.90 -11.16 -3.05
N PRO A 46 -19.12 -11.73 -2.89
CA PRO A 46 -19.74 -12.57 -3.90
C PRO A 46 -20.19 -11.75 -5.10
N MET A 47 -19.87 -12.24 -6.30
CA MET A 47 -20.37 -11.73 -7.56
C MET A 47 -21.70 -12.39 -7.92
N ARG A 48 -22.38 -11.95 -8.99
CA ARG A 48 -23.68 -12.49 -9.42
C ARG A 48 -23.66 -14.00 -9.68
N ASP A 49 -22.54 -14.53 -10.13
CA ASP A 49 -22.34 -15.96 -10.43
C ASP A 49 -21.84 -16.77 -9.21
N GLY A 50 -21.77 -16.15 -8.04
CA GLY A 50 -21.32 -16.79 -6.79
C GLY A 50 -19.81 -16.79 -6.59
N VAL A 51 -19.00 -16.43 -7.60
CA VAL A 51 -17.55 -16.29 -7.46
C VAL A 51 -17.22 -15.15 -6.51
N LYS A 52 -16.32 -15.37 -5.56
CA LYS A 52 -15.95 -14.38 -4.55
C LYS A 52 -14.65 -13.69 -4.92
N LEU A 53 -14.63 -12.37 -4.80
CA LEU A 53 -13.45 -11.55 -5.01
C LEU A 53 -12.90 -11.06 -3.68
N PHE A 54 -11.61 -11.31 -3.46
CA PHE A 54 -10.91 -10.82 -2.28
C PHE A 54 -10.78 -9.31 -2.33
N THR A 55 -11.19 -8.66 -1.24
CA THR A 55 -11.19 -7.20 -1.14
C THR A 55 -10.70 -6.79 0.25
N SER A 56 -9.63 -6.01 0.31
CA SER A 56 -9.20 -5.34 1.54
C SER A 56 -9.65 -3.89 1.54
N VAL A 57 -10.18 -3.43 2.67
CA VAL A 57 -10.71 -2.08 2.86
C VAL A 57 -10.02 -1.46 4.05
N TYR A 58 -9.44 -0.28 3.85
CA TYR A 58 -8.86 0.54 4.91
C TYR A 58 -9.81 1.71 5.18
N VAL A 59 -10.36 1.76 6.38
CA VAL A 59 -11.35 2.78 6.78
C VAL A 59 -10.73 3.66 7.85
N PRO A 60 -10.84 5.01 7.75
CA PRO A 60 -10.42 5.92 8.81
C PRO A 60 -11.07 5.57 10.14
N ASN A 61 -10.32 5.65 11.23
CA ASN A 61 -10.85 5.43 12.59
C ASN A 61 -11.78 6.56 13.01
N ASP A 62 -11.53 7.78 12.53
CA ASP A 62 -12.47 8.88 12.64
C ASP A 62 -13.70 8.61 11.77
N ARG A 63 -14.89 8.69 12.37
CA ARG A 63 -16.19 8.42 11.75
C ARG A 63 -17.11 9.63 11.79
N THR A 64 -16.56 10.82 12.01
CA THR A 64 -17.35 12.06 12.15
C THR A 64 -17.91 12.55 10.82
N ASP A 65 -17.25 12.22 9.73
CA ASP A 65 -17.62 12.64 8.38
C ASP A 65 -17.87 11.47 7.43
N ALA A 66 -18.50 11.77 6.29
CA ALA A 66 -18.61 10.86 5.17
C ALA A 66 -17.36 11.04 4.27
N TYR A 67 -16.56 9.99 4.17
CA TYR A 67 -15.32 10.03 3.41
C TYR A 67 -15.49 9.42 2.02
N PRO A 68 -14.86 9.99 0.98
CA PRO A 68 -14.83 9.38 -0.33
C PRO A 68 -13.98 8.11 -0.32
N PHE A 69 -14.26 7.18 -1.24
CA PHE A 69 -13.43 6.00 -1.39
C PHE A 69 -12.61 6.02 -2.69
N MET A 70 -11.43 5.42 -2.61
CA MET A 70 -10.54 5.19 -3.75
C MET A 70 -10.36 3.70 -3.93
N MET A 71 -10.74 3.17 -5.10
CA MET A 71 -10.65 1.75 -5.39
C MET A 71 -9.54 1.44 -6.39
N GLN A 72 -8.70 0.47 -6.05
CA GLN A 72 -7.74 -0.16 -6.94
C GLN A 72 -8.10 -1.63 -7.15
N ARG A 73 -8.49 -1.97 -8.37
CA ARG A 73 -8.69 -3.35 -8.82
C ARG A 73 -7.52 -3.74 -9.73
N THR A 74 -6.83 -4.85 -9.42
CA THR A 74 -5.59 -5.17 -10.11
C THR A 74 -5.37 -6.67 -10.29
N PRO A 75 -4.77 -7.11 -11.42
CA PRO A 75 -4.24 -8.46 -11.58
C PRO A 75 -2.88 -8.66 -10.88
N TYR A 76 -2.31 -7.58 -10.36
CA TYR A 76 -1.06 -7.58 -9.60
C TYR A 76 -1.38 -7.51 -8.11
N ARG A 77 -1.18 -8.51 -7.42
CA ARG A 77 -1.32 -8.74 -5.98
C ARG A 77 -1.63 -7.52 -5.08
N VAL A 78 -2.74 -7.54 -4.35
CA VAL A 78 -3.11 -6.46 -3.39
C VAL A 78 -2.54 -6.65 -1.97
N ALA A 79 -1.64 -7.61 -1.77
CA ALA A 79 -0.99 -7.86 -0.47
C ALA A 79 -0.59 -6.56 0.27
N PRO A 80 -0.39 -6.65 1.59
CA PRO A 80 -0.34 -7.85 2.44
C PRO A 80 -1.72 -8.39 2.80
N TYR A 81 -1.84 -9.71 2.89
CA TYR A 81 -3.04 -10.40 3.35
C TYR A 81 -3.01 -10.59 4.87
N GLY A 82 -4.18 -10.56 5.49
CA GLY A 82 -4.38 -10.60 6.93
C GLY A 82 -4.68 -9.23 7.52
N VAL A 83 -5.73 -9.17 8.35
CA VAL A 83 -6.27 -7.91 8.93
C VAL A 83 -5.26 -7.15 9.79
N SER A 84 -4.29 -7.84 10.36
CA SER A 84 -3.22 -7.23 11.16
C SER A 84 -2.02 -6.72 10.34
N LYS A 85 -1.98 -7.05 9.04
CA LYS A 85 -0.88 -6.69 8.15
C LYS A 85 -1.28 -5.50 7.28
N TYR A 86 -0.59 -4.39 7.42
CA TYR A 86 -0.90 -3.14 6.75
C TYR A 86 0.03 -2.88 5.56
N LYS A 87 -0.50 -2.14 4.57
CA LYS A 87 0.32 -1.57 3.50
C LYS A 87 1.13 -0.40 4.05
N LYS A 88 2.32 -0.21 3.51
CA LYS A 88 3.16 0.95 3.82
C LYS A 88 2.63 2.27 3.23
N ARG A 89 1.80 2.17 2.18
CA ARG A 89 1.15 3.29 1.48
C ARG A 89 -0.23 2.86 1.04
N LEU A 90 -1.23 3.71 1.17
CA LEU A 90 -2.60 3.45 0.71
C LEU A 90 -2.93 4.22 -0.56
N GLY A 91 -2.63 5.51 -0.60
CA GLY A 91 -2.91 6.39 -1.73
C GLY A 91 -1.66 6.80 -2.53
N PRO A 92 -1.87 7.60 -3.57
CA PRO A 92 -0.78 8.14 -4.40
C PRO A 92 0.17 9.04 -3.61
N SER A 93 -0.35 9.75 -2.60
CA SER A 93 0.43 10.57 -1.67
C SER A 93 -0.13 10.47 -0.25
N GLU A 94 0.66 10.88 0.72
CA GLU A 94 0.28 10.94 2.14
C GLU A 94 -0.93 11.86 2.39
N ALA A 95 -1.13 12.86 1.56
CA ALA A 95 -2.26 13.79 1.67
C ALA A 95 -3.62 13.06 1.61
N PHE A 96 -3.77 12.05 0.74
CA PHE A 96 -5.00 11.26 0.66
C PHE A 96 -5.30 10.48 1.93
N GLU A 97 -4.27 10.00 2.61
CA GLU A 97 -4.41 9.29 3.88
C GLU A 97 -4.79 10.27 5.01
N LYS A 98 -4.20 11.46 5.03
CA LYS A 98 -4.51 12.51 6.01
C LYS A 98 -5.91 13.10 5.83
N GLU A 99 -6.41 13.16 4.61
CA GLU A 99 -7.78 13.59 4.32
C GLU A 99 -8.85 12.51 4.57
N GLY A 100 -8.44 11.31 4.95
CA GLY A 100 -9.35 10.27 5.41
C GLY A 100 -10.06 9.50 4.30
N PHE A 101 -9.48 9.39 3.09
CA PHE A 101 -10.05 8.53 2.06
C PHE A 101 -10.20 7.09 2.54
N ILE A 102 -11.30 6.44 2.18
CA ILE A 102 -11.45 4.99 2.33
C ILE A 102 -10.76 4.32 1.16
N PHE A 103 -9.78 3.45 1.44
CA PHE A 103 -9.04 2.76 0.38
C PHE A 103 -9.53 1.33 0.22
N VAL A 104 -9.85 0.95 -1.02
CA VAL A 104 -10.35 -0.37 -1.37
C VAL A 104 -9.40 -1.01 -2.38
N PHE A 105 -8.88 -2.19 -2.03
CA PHE A 105 -7.99 -2.96 -2.90
C PHE A 105 -8.62 -4.32 -3.18
N GLN A 106 -8.76 -4.67 -4.46
CA GLN A 106 -9.39 -5.92 -4.86
C GLN A 106 -8.51 -6.68 -5.85
N ASP A 107 -8.27 -7.96 -5.56
CA ASP A 107 -7.71 -8.89 -6.53
C ASP A 107 -8.77 -9.19 -7.60
N VAL A 108 -8.41 -9.09 -8.89
CA VAL A 108 -9.33 -9.45 -9.97
C VAL A 108 -9.64 -10.94 -9.96
N ARG A 109 -10.75 -11.32 -10.56
CA ARG A 109 -11.20 -12.71 -10.73
C ARG A 109 -10.06 -13.61 -11.19
N GLY A 110 -9.91 -14.78 -10.54
CA GLY A 110 -8.91 -15.79 -10.87
C GLY A 110 -7.45 -15.41 -10.56
N LYS A 111 -7.25 -14.36 -9.77
CA LYS A 111 -5.92 -13.95 -9.32
C LYS A 111 -5.83 -13.95 -7.79
N PHE A 112 -4.69 -14.45 -7.29
CA PHE A 112 -4.29 -14.47 -5.88
C PHE A 112 -5.38 -15.01 -4.94
N MET A 113 -6.01 -14.16 -4.12
CA MET A 113 -7.01 -14.56 -3.14
C MET A 113 -8.45 -14.49 -3.66
N SER A 114 -8.66 -14.10 -4.93
CA SER A 114 -9.95 -14.11 -5.60
C SER A 114 -10.20 -15.44 -6.29
N GLU A 115 -11.46 -15.90 -6.25
CA GLU A 115 -11.93 -17.12 -6.91
C GLU A 115 -12.16 -16.89 -8.41
N GLY A 116 -12.44 -17.99 -9.13
CA GLY A 116 -12.77 -18.00 -10.54
C GLY A 116 -11.57 -18.15 -11.45
N GLU A 117 -11.79 -17.93 -12.73
CA GLU A 117 -10.78 -18.03 -13.78
C GLU A 117 -10.41 -16.64 -14.31
N PHE A 118 -9.11 -16.40 -14.49
CA PHE A 118 -8.62 -15.17 -15.09
C PHE A 118 -8.61 -15.31 -16.62
N VAL A 119 -9.36 -14.44 -17.27
CA VAL A 119 -9.37 -14.31 -18.73
C VAL A 119 -8.69 -13.00 -19.10
N ASN A 120 -7.60 -13.12 -19.84
CA ASN A 120 -6.92 -11.96 -20.40
C ASN A 120 -7.58 -11.61 -21.74
N MET A 121 -8.14 -10.42 -21.83
CA MET A 121 -8.73 -9.88 -23.07
C MET A 121 -7.71 -9.11 -23.88
#